data_2e109c6049739f0511d3eb739c909382
#
_entry.id   2e109c6049739f0511d3eb739c909382
#
_cell.length_a   1.000
_cell.length_b   1.000
_cell.length_c   1.000
_cell.angle_alpha   90.00
_cell.angle_beta   90.00
_cell.angle_gamma   90.00
#
_symmetry.space_group_name_H-M   'P 1'
#
loop_
_entity.id
_entity.type
_entity.pdbx_description
1 polymer ?
#
loop_
_entity_poly.entity_id
_entity_poly.type
_entity_poly.pdbx_seq_one_letter_code
_entity_poly.pdbx_strand_id
1 'polypeptide(L)'
;MSELSEPRIPDAPAIQRLPLLQLILVGLQHVLLMYGGAIAVPLIIGQAAGLSREEIAFLINADLLVAGIATVVQSLGIGPMGIRMPVMMGASFAAVGSMVAMAGMPGIGLQGIFGATIAAGFFGMLIAPFMSKVVRFFPPLVTGTVITSIGLSLFPVAVNWAGGGSNAAQFGSPIYLAIAALVLGSILLIHRFMRGFWVNISVLIVMSLGYVLCGLIGMVDLSGMAEAPWLQIVTPLHFGMPQFHLAPILSMCLVVVIIFVESTGMFLALGKITGQEVTPHMLRRGLLCDAGASFFAGFFNTFTHSSFAQNIGLVQMTGVRCRSVTIVAGGLLIVLSLLPKAAFLVASIPAAVLGGAAIAMFGMVAATGIKILQEADIADRRNQLLVAVSIGMGLIPVVRPEFFAHLPLWMSPITHSGIAMATLSALTLNLLFNILGGHERAAENARHAHQH
;
A
#
# COMPACT_ATOMS: atom_id res chain seq x y z
N MET A 1 31.70 35.92 17.06
CA MET A 1 30.31 35.47 16.93
C MET A 1 30.05 35.34 15.44
N SER A 2 30.31 34.21 14.85
CA SER A 2 30.04 33.91 13.44
C SER A 2 28.64 33.29 13.38
N GLU A 3 27.70 33.98 12.75
CA GLU A 3 26.38 33.47 12.42
C GLU A 3 26.54 32.20 11.60
N LEU A 4 26.15 31.09 12.19
CA LEU A 4 25.94 29.83 11.46
C LEU A 4 24.75 30.05 10.53
N SER A 5 25.04 30.41 9.27
CA SER A 5 24.02 30.44 8.21
C SER A 5 23.44 29.03 8.07
N GLU A 6 22.17 28.88 8.41
CA GLU A 6 21.41 27.65 8.09
C GLU A 6 21.62 27.34 6.60
N PRO A 7 21.90 26.08 6.24
CA PRO A 7 22.04 25.70 4.84
C PRO A 7 20.71 26.00 4.14
N ARG A 8 20.73 26.93 3.18
CA ARG A 8 19.58 27.18 2.30
C ARG A 8 19.21 25.88 1.63
N ILE A 9 18.03 25.37 1.95
CA ILE A 9 17.40 24.25 1.23
C ILE A 9 17.30 24.71 -0.24
N PRO A 10 17.86 23.95 -1.21
CA PRO A 10 17.66 24.28 -2.62
C PRO A 10 16.17 24.45 -2.88
N ASP A 11 15.82 25.56 -3.52
CA ASP A 11 14.42 25.90 -3.79
C ASP A 11 13.72 24.68 -4.41
N ALA A 12 12.65 24.23 -3.76
CA ALA A 12 11.78 23.20 -4.31
C ALA A 12 11.44 23.58 -5.76
N PRO A 13 11.35 22.62 -6.72
CA PRO A 13 11.12 22.90 -8.11
C PRO A 13 9.99 23.93 -8.22
N ALA A 14 10.28 25.02 -8.93
CA ALA A 14 9.47 26.22 -8.98
C ALA A 14 8.01 25.82 -9.04
N ILE A 15 7.18 26.39 -8.15
CA ILE A 15 5.73 26.17 -8.19
C ILE A 15 5.30 26.59 -9.61
N GLN A 16 5.20 25.61 -10.53
CA GLN A 16 4.57 25.87 -11.81
C GLN A 16 3.18 26.38 -11.49
N ARG A 17 2.93 27.65 -11.73
CA ARG A 17 1.62 28.25 -11.50
C ARG A 17 0.70 27.78 -12.63
N LEU A 18 0.14 26.60 -12.47
CA LEU A 18 -0.90 26.12 -13.38
C LEU A 18 -2.19 26.91 -13.08
N PRO A 19 -2.97 27.24 -14.11
CA PRO A 19 -4.33 27.78 -13.94
C PRO A 19 -5.16 26.84 -13.05
N LEU A 20 -6.05 27.41 -12.22
CA LEU A 20 -6.85 26.65 -11.25
C LEU A 20 -7.58 25.45 -11.88
N LEU A 21 -8.18 25.65 -13.05
CA LEU A 21 -8.88 24.56 -13.77
C LEU A 21 -7.93 23.40 -14.10
N GLN A 22 -6.70 23.70 -14.58
CA GLN A 22 -5.72 22.64 -14.86
C GLN A 22 -5.26 21.93 -13.58
N LEU A 23 -5.07 22.67 -12.47
CA LEU A 23 -4.76 22.07 -11.17
C LEU A 23 -5.85 21.11 -10.71
N ILE A 24 -7.13 21.48 -10.85
CA ILE A 24 -8.27 20.62 -10.49
C ILE A 24 -8.32 19.39 -11.39
N LEU A 25 -8.18 19.56 -12.72
CA LEU A 25 -8.25 18.45 -13.66
C LEU A 25 -7.12 17.45 -13.47
N VAL A 26 -5.88 17.92 -13.31
CA VAL A 26 -4.73 17.02 -13.06
C VAL A 26 -4.81 16.44 -11.64
N GLY A 27 -5.25 17.22 -10.65
CA GLY A 27 -5.53 16.70 -9.31
C GLY A 27 -6.58 15.60 -9.31
N LEU A 28 -7.66 15.77 -10.06
CA LEU A 28 -8.68 14.75 -10.26
C LEU A 28 -8.10 13.47 -10.92
N GLN A 29 -7.19 13.61 -11.89
CA GLN A 29 -6.49 12.46 -12.49
C GLN A 29 -5.71 11.68 -11.44
N HIS A 30 -5.02 12.36 -10.51
CA HIS A 30 -4.32 11.72 -9.41
C HIS A 30 -5.29 10.97 -8.49
N VAL A 31 -6.43 11.57 -8.16
CA VAL A 31 -7.48 10.92 -7.35
C VAL A 31 -8.03 9.69 -8.05
N LEU A 32 -8.44 9.81 -9.32
CA LEU A 32 -9.01 8.70 -10.09
C LEU A 32 -8.03 7.52 -10.21
N LEU A 33 -6.73 7.81 -10.38
CA LEU A 33 -5.71 6.78 -10.49
C LEU A 33 -5.54 6.00 -9.17
N MET A 34 -5.46 6.70 -8.03
CA MET A 34 -5.26 6.04 -6.75
C MET A 34 -6.54 5.43 -6.16
N TYR A 35 -7.72 5.92 -6.57
CA TYR A 35 -8.99 5.60 -5.94
C TYR A 35 -9.25 4.09 -5.90
N GLY A 36 -9.04 3.39 -7.03
CA GLY A 36 -9.21 1.94 -7.09
C GLY A 36 -8.31 1.17 -6.11
N GLY A 37 -7.07 1.64 -5.90
CA GLY A 37 -6.15 1.06 -4.92
C GLY A 37 -6.50 1.43 -3.48
N ALA A 38 -6.86 2.70 -3.24
CA ALA A 38 -7.18 3.19 -1.91
C ALA A 38 -8.41 2.49 -1.29
N ILE A 39 -9.47 2.29 -2.06
CA ILE A 39 -10.67 1.61 -1.58
C ILE A 39 -10.50 0.10 -1.36
N ALA A 40 -9.50 -0.53 -1.99
CA ALA A 40 -9.31 -1.97 -1.89
C ALA A 40 -8.96 -2.41 -0.47
N VAL A 41 -8.13 -1.65 0.26
CA VAL A 41 -7.71 -2.00 1.62
C VAL A 41 -8.90 -1.99 2.60
N PRO A 42 -9.71 -0.92 2.71
CA PRO A 42 -10.93 -0.93 3.53
C PRO A 42 -11.91 -2.04 3.17
N LEU A 43 -12.09 -2.32 1.87
CA LEU A 43 -12.96 -3.42 1.41
C LEU A 43 -12.46 -4.78 1.88
N ILE A 44 -11.16 -5.06 1.72
CA ILE A 44 -10.55 -6.34 2.12
C ILE A 44 -10.69 -6.54 3.64
N ILE A 45 -10.27 -5.54 4.41
CA ILE A 45 -10.27 -5.64 5.88
C ILE A 45 -11.70 -5.66 6.43
N GLY A 46 -12.60 -4.83 5.89
CA GLY A 46 -14.01 -4.79 6.29
C GLY A 46 -14.71 -6.12 6.04
N GLN A 47 -14.48 -6.75 4.88
CA GLN A 47 -15.03 -8.07 4.58
C GLN A 47 -14.40 -9.16 5.46
N ALA A 48 -13.09 -9.12 5.68
CA ALA A 48 -12.41 -10.07 6.58
C ALA A 48 -12.90 -9.97 8.03
N ALA A 49 -13.28 -8.76 8.46
CA ALA A 49 -13.88 -8.50 9.78
C ALA A 49 -15.39 -8.77 9.84
N GLY A 50 -16.03 -9.14 8.72
CA GLY A 50 -17.47 -9.43 8.66
C GLY A 50 -18.37 -8.21 8.83
N LEU A 51 -17.90 -7.03 8.42
CA LEU A 51 -18.64 -5.77 8.56
C LEU A 51 -19.79 -5.64 7.57
N SER A 52 -20.79 -4.86 7.97
CA SER A 52 -21.88 -4.41 7.08
C SER A 52 -21.35 -3.46 6.00
N ARG A 53 -22.16 -3.22 4.95
CA ARG A 53 -21.79 -2.28 3.87
C ARG A 53 -21.68 -0.86 4.38
N GLU A 54 -22.50 -0.46 5.31
CA GLU A 54 -22.48 0.86 5.96
C GLU A 54 -21.15 1.07 6.72
N GLU A 55 -20.74 0.06 7.48
CA GLU A 55 -19.47 0.08 8.20
C GLU A 55 -18.26 0.10 7.25
N ILE A 56 -18.30 -0.67 6.16
CA ILE A 56 -17.27 -0.65 5.13
C ILE A 56 -17.24 0.71 4.42
N ALA A 57 -18.40 1.32 4.13
CA ALA A 57 -18.47 2.67 3.57
C ALA A 57 -17.86 3.71 4.53
N PHE A 58 -18.09 3.56 5.83
CA PHE A 58 -17.44 4.40 6.84
C PHE A 58 -15.91 4.23 6.83
N LEU A 59 -15.40 2.99 6.76
CA LEU A 59 -13.96 2.73 6.65
C LEU A 59 -13.35 3.36 5.40
N ILE A 60 -14.05 3.31 4.25
CA ILE A 60 -13.62 3.95 3.01
C ILE A 60 -13.52 5.46 3.19
N ASN A 61 -14.55 6.09 3.79
CA ASN A 61 -14.53 7.53 4.04
C ASN A 61 -13.41 7.93 5.02
N ALA A 62 -13.19 7.13 6.06
CA ALA A 62 -12.10 7.33 7.02
C ALA A 62 -10.73 7.26 6.33
N ASP A 63 -10.55 6.28 5.44
CA ASP A 63 -9.31 6.14 4.67
C ASP A 63 -9.08 7.32 3.73
N LEU A 64 -10.09 7.74 2.97
CA LEU A 64 -10.02 8.90 2.08
C LEU A 64 -9.70 10.19 2.84
N LEU A 65 -10.25 10.38 4.05
CA LEU A 65 -9.97 11.54 4.90
C LEU A 65 -8.48 11.60 5.29
N VAL A 66 -7.98 10.50 5.86
CA VAL A 66 -6.59 10.44 6.33
C VAL A 66 -5.62 10.49 5.14
N ALA A 67 -5.92 9.77 4.04
CA ALA A 67 -5.13 9.83 2.80
C ALA A 67 -5.07 11.26 2.24
N GLY A 68 -6.20 11.97 2.22
CA GLY A 68 -6.28 13.35 1.77
C GLY A 68 -5.44 14.30 2.63
N ILE A 69 -5.60 14.25 3.95
CA ILE A 69 -4.80 15.06 4.90
C ILE A 69 -3.31 14.73 4.78
N ALA A 70 -2.96 13.44 4.77
CA ALA A 70 -1.59 12.99 4.65
C ALA A 70 -0.95 13.44 3.32
N THR A 71 -1.68 13.38 2.20
CA THR A 71 -1.25 13.87 0.89
C THR A 71 -0.95 15.37 0.92
N VAL A 72 -1.83 16.17 1.53
CA VAL A 72 -1.62 17.62 1.70
C VAL A 72 -0.38 17.87 2.54
N VAL A 73 -0.24 17.21 3.70
CA VAL A 73 0.92 17.36 4.59
C VAL A 73 2.21 16.92 3.89
N GLN A 74 2.20 15.81 3.17
CA GLN A 74 3.36 15.26 2.46
C GLN A 74 3.85 16.23 1.37
N SER A 75 2.91 16.84 0.65
CA SER A 75 3.19 17.74 -0.47
C SER A 75 3.55 19.17 -0.02
N LEU A 76 2.87 19.71 1.00
CA LEU A 76 3.15 21.06 1.55
C LEU A 76 4.43 21.06 2.39
N GLY A 77 4.62 20.03 3.20
CA GLY A 77 5.67 19.96 4.21
C GLY A 77 5.37 20.86 5.40
N ILE A 78 4.60 20.33 6.35
CA ILE A 78 4.15 21.06 7.56
C ILE A 78 5.04 20.64 8.75
N GLY A 79 5.66 21.59 9.42
CA GLY A 79 6.57 21.34 10.53
C GLY A 79 7.69 20.35 10.13
N PRO A 80 7.93 19.27 10.90
CA PRO A 80 8.95 18.27 10.60
C PRO A 80 8.51 17.22 9.57
N MET A 81 7.25 17.23 9.13
CA MET A 81 6.66 16.25 8.23
C MET A 81 6.58 16.75 6.79
N GLY A 82 6.59 15.82 5.84
CA GLY A 82 6.38 16.04 4.41
C GLY A 82 7.64 16.30 3.60
N ILE A 83 7.77 15.53 2.52
CA ILE A 83 8.93 15.56 1.63
C ILE A 83 8.93 16.79 0.69
N ARG A 84 7.79 17.47 0.53
CA ARG A 84 7.58 18.62 -0.38
C ARG A 84 7.71 18.28 -1.86
N MET A 85 7.27 17.10 -2.24
CA MET A 85 7.23 16.59 -3.61
C MET A 85 5.78 16.20 -3.99
N PRO A 86 5.45 16.02 -5.28
CA PRO A 86 4.11 15.60 -5.71
C PRO A 86 3.86 14.11 -5.39
N VAL A 87 3.55 13.80 -4.14
CA VAL A 87 3.28 12.45 -3.61
C VAL A 87 1.83 12.35 -3.19
N MET A 88 1.17 11.26 -3.58
CA MET A 88 -0.14 10.87 -3.06
C MET A 88 0.05 9.83 -1.95
N MET A 89 -0.79 9.89 -0.93
CA MET A 89 -0.78 8.99 0.22
C MET A 89 -2.06 8.18 0.26
N GLY A 90 -1.97 6.92 0.70
CA GLY A 90 -3.15 6.06 0.89
C GLY A 90 -2.82 4.83 1.73
N ALA A 91 -3.83 4.00 2.02
CA ALA A 91 -3.64 2.77 2.79
C ALA A 91 -2.66 1.82 2.09
N SER A 92 -1.72 1.27 2.87
CA SER A 92 -0.64 0.43 2.35
C SER A 92 -1.07 -1.02 2.15
N PHE A 93 -0.82 -1.57 0.96
CA PHE A 93 -1.02 -2.99 0.69
C PHE A 93 -0.07 -3.88 1.49
N ALA A 94 1.09 -3.37 1.91
CA ALA A 94 2.04 -4.11 2.74
C ALA A 94 1.46 -4.53 4.11
N ALA A 95 0.46 -3.81 4.61
CA ALA A 95 -0.18 -4.10 5.88
C ALA A 95 -1.34 -5.12 5.76
N VAL A 96 -1.92 -5.29 4.58
CA VAL A 96 -3.19 -6.01 4.38
C VAL A 96 -3.11 -7.44 4.89
N GLY A 97 -2.07 -8.19 4.56
CA GLY A 97 -1.93 -9.59 4.99
C GLY A 97 -1.93 -9.74 6.51
N SER A 98 -1.18 -8.88 7.22
CA SER A 98 -1.16 -8.87 8.69
C SER A 98 -2.51 -8.47 9.28
N MET A 99 -3.18 -7.47 8.71
CA MET A 99 -4.48 -7.00 9.20
C MET A 99 -5.60 -8.00 8.94
N VAL A 100 -5.61 -8.69 7.79
CA VAL A 100 -6.57 -9.78 7.51
C VAL A 100 -6.41 -10.91 8.52
N ALA A 101 -5.16 -11.29 8.82
CA ALA A 101 -4.88 -12.30 9.84
C ALA A 101 -5.43 -11.87 11.22
N MET A 102 -5.22 -10.59 11.60
CA MET A 102 -5.71 -10.03 12.86
C MET A 102 -7.24 -9.95 12.92
N ALA A 103 -7.90 -9.59 11.80
CA ALA A 103 -9.36 -9.48 11.72
C ALA A 103 -10.07 -10.80 12.06
N GLY A 104 -9.47 -11.93 11.68
CA GLY A 104 -9.99 -13.27 11.98
C GLY A 104 -9.63 -13.80 13.37
N MET A 105 -8.80 -13.10 14.17
CA MET A 105 -8.36 -13.59 15.47
C MET A 105 -9.36 -13.26 16.59
N PRO A 106 -9.80 -14.25 17.39
CA PRO A 106 -10.64 -14.00 18.55
C PRO A 106 -10.00 -12.99 19.51
N GLY A 107 -10.77 -11.97 19.92
CA GLY A 107 -10.34 -10.97 20.90
C GLY A 107 -9.42 -9.87 20.36
N ILE A 108 -9.07 -9.86 19.07
CA ILE A 108 -8.30 -8.78 18.44
C ILE A 108 -9.21 -7.88 17.60
N GLY A 109 -9.79 -8.41 16.53
CA GLY A 109 -10.72 -7.69 15.65
C GLY A 109 -10.20 -6.34 15.16
N LEU A 110 -11.11 -5.44 14.78
CA LEU A 110 -10.77 -4.09 14.29
C LEU A 110 -10.08 -3.22 15.34
N GLN A 111 -10.52 -3.30 16.60
CA GLN A 111 -9.96 -2.49 17.68
C GLN A 111 -8.48 -2.82 17.92
N GLY A 112 -8.11 -4.11 17.81
CA GLY A 112 -6.71 -4.54 17.86
C GLY A 112 -5.90 -4.08 16.66
N ILE A 113 -6.49 -4.09 15.45
CA ILE A 113 -5.85 -3.54 14.24
C ILE A 113 -5.56 -2.06 14.41
N PHE A 114 -6.53 -1.27 14.88
CA PHE A 114 -6.34 0.17 15.10
C PHE A 114 -5.30 0.45 16.18
N GLY A 115 -5.31 -0.30 17.30
CA GLY A 115 -4.29 -0.19 18.34
C GLY A 115 -2.88 -0.52 17.83
N ALA A 116 -2.75 -1.59 17.04
CA ALA A 116 -1.48 -1.95 16.41
C ALA A 116 -1.01 -0.91 15.39
N THR A 117 -1.94 -0.31 14.63
CA THR A 117 -1.65 0.77 13.67
C THR A 117 -1.14 2.02 14.37
N ILE A 118 -1.77 2.44 15.49
CA ILE A 118 -1.31 3.56 16.32
C ILE A 118 0.10 3.29 16.86
N ALA A 119 0.31 2.14 17.49
CA ALA A 119 1.59 1.78 18.08
C ALA A 119 2.70 1.70 17.01
N ALA A 120 2.41 1.09 15.86
CA ALA A 120 3.36 0.99 14.76
C ALA A 120 3.65 2.36 14.10
N GLY A 121 2.65 3.24 13.98
CA GLY A 121 2.85 4.62 13.52
C GLY A 121 3.75 5.40 14.50
N PHE A 122 3.53 5.28 15.79
CA PHE A 122 4.39 5.87 16.82
C PHE A 122 5.83 5.33 16.73
N PHE A 123 6.00 4.01 16.65
CA PHE A 123 7.28 3.37 16.43
C PHE A 123 7.97 3.90 15.16
N GLY A 124 7.21 4.04 14.06
CA GLY A 124 7.70 4.61 12.81
C GLY A 124 8.25 6.03 12.98
N MET A 125 7.55 6.89 13.74
CA MET A 125 8.05 8.24 14.03
C MET A 125 9.39 8.23 14.78
N LEU A 126 9.59 7.26 15.68
CA LEU A 126 10.85 7.10 16.42
C LEU A 126 12.00 6.63 15.53
N ILE A 127 11.73 5.71 14.58
CA ILE A 127 12.79 5.12 13.73
C ILE A 127 13.05 5.92 12.44
N ALA A 128 12.13 6.76 11.98
CA ALA A 128 12.27 7.53 10.74
C ALA A 128 13.61 8.32 10.65
N PRO A 129 14.13 8.94 11.72
CA PRO A 129 15.44 9.61 11.68
C PRO A 129 16.61 8.67 11.37
N PHE A 130 16.47 7.39 11.66
CA PHE A 130 17.54 6.40 11.53
C PHE A 130 17.42 5.58 10.23
N MET A 131 16.36 5.79 9.44
CA MET A 131 16.08 4.98 8.25
C MET A 131 17.15 5.05 7.19
N SER A 132 17.88 6.16 7.04
CA SER A 132 19.04 6.23 6.15
C SER A 132 20.12 5.18 6.47
N LYS A 133 20.19 4.72 7.74
CA LYS A 133 21.08 3.64 8.17
C LYS A 133 20.44 2.26 7.99
N VAL A 134 19.11 2.17 8.13
CA VAL A 134 18.36 0.91 8.06
C VAL A 134 18.17 0.46 6.60
N VAL A 135 18.00 1.40 5.66
CA VAL A 135 17.83 1.11 4.22
C VAL A 135 18.97 0.25 3.66
N ARG A 136 20.18 0.33 4.21
CA ARG A 136 21.31 -0.53 3.78
C ARG A 136 21.05 -2.04 3.95
N PHE A 137 20.15 -2.43 4.85
CA PHE A 137 19.77 -3.85 5.05
C PHE A 137 18.70 -4.32 4.05
N PHE A 138 18.16 -3.38 3.27
CA PHE A 138 17.14 -3.61 2.26
C PHE A 138 17.67 -3.26 0.85
N PRO A 139 18.71 -3.99 0.37
CA PRO A 139 19.16 -3.84 -1.01
C PRO A 139 18.03 -4.22 -1.98
N PRO A 140 18.13 -3.90 -3.28
CA PRO A 140 17.12 -4.25 -4.29
C PRO A 140 16.70 -5.71 -4.26
N LEU A 141 17.63 -6.62 -3.92
CA LEU A 141 17.36 -8.05 -3.76
C LEU A 141 16.31 -8.33 -2.69
N VAL A 142 16.46 -7.75 -1.49
CA VAL A 142 15.51 -7.92 -0.37
C VAL A 142 14.21 -7.18 -0.67
N THR A 143 14.31 -5.92 -1.08
CA THR A 143 13.12 -5.08 -1.36
C THR A 143 12.26 -5.68 -2.46
N GLY A 144 12.85 -6.10 -3.58
CA GLY A 144 12.14 -6.71 -4.69
C GLY A 144 11.48 -8.04 -4.29
N THR A 145 12.18 -8.87 -3.49
CA THR A 145 11.62 -10.12 -2.96
C THR A 145 10.40 -9.87 -2.07
N VAL A 146 10.48 -8.89 -1.18
CA VAL A 146 9.38 -8.54 -0.26
C VAL A 146 8.19 -8.00 -1.05
N ILE A 147 8.39 -7.05 -1.97
CA ILE A 147 7.30 -6.47 -2.78
C ILE A 147 6.64 -7.54 -3.67
N THR A 148 7.43 -8.45 -4.26
CA THR A 148 6.88 -9.60 -4.99
C THR A 148 5.99 -10.45 -4.08
N SER A 149 6.46 -10.74 -2.87
CA SER A 149 5.70 -11.52 -1.89
C SER A 149 4.43 -10.81 -1.43
N ILE A 150 4.42 -9.45 -1.33
CA ILE A 150 3.20 -8.67 -1.05
C ILE A 150 2.14 -8.97 -2.10
N GLY A 151 2.48 -8.80 -3.39
CA GLY A 151 1.54 -9.06 -4.47
C GLY A 151 1.01 -10.50 -4.45
N LEU A 152 1.90 -11.49 -4.30
CA LEU A 152 1.52 -12.91 -4.26
C LEU A 152 0.65 -13.26 -3.05
N SER A 153 0.92 -12.70 -1.87
CA SER A 153 0.15 -12.96 -0.64
C SER A 153 -1.27 -12.42 -0.69
N LEU A 154 -1.58 -11.51 -1.61
CA LEU A 154 -2.93 -10.95 -1.79
C LEU A 154 -3.77 -11.73 -2.81
N PHE A 155 -3.17 -12.65 -3.59
CA PHE A 155 -3.93 -13.43 -4.58
C PHE A 155 -5.09 -14.24 -4.01
N PRO A 156 -5.04 -14.85 -2.81
CA PRO A 156 -6.20 -15.53 -2.23
C PRO A 156 -7.42 -14.62 -2.11
N VAL A 157 -7.22 -13.34 -1.77
CA VAL A 157 -8.31 -12.35 -1.71
C VAL A 157 -8.90 -12.14 -3.11
N ALA A 158 -8.06 -11.97 -4.13
CA ALA A 158 -8.50 -11.78 -5.51
C ALA A 158 -9.27 -13.02 -6.03
N VAL A 159 -8.78 -14.22 -5.75
CA VAL A 159 -9.43 -15.49 -6.13
C VAL A 159 -10.76 -15.65 -5.40
N ASN A 160 -10.80 -15.37 -4.10
CA ASN A 160 -12.04 -15.42 -3.32
C ASN A 160 -13.08 -14.45 -3.87
N TRP A 161 -12.71 -13.23 -4.19
CA TRP A 161 -13.61 -12.26 -4.82
C TRP A 161 -14.06 -12.70 -6.22
N ALA A 162 -13.14 -13.20 -7.05
CA ALA A 162 -13.47 -13.70 -8.40
C ALA A 162 -14.45 -14.85 -8.36
N GLY A 163 -14.42 -15.68 -7.31
CA GLY A 163 -15.38 -16.75 -7.06
C GLY A 163 -16.74 -16.29 -6.54
N GLY A 164 -16.94 -14.99 -6.29
CA GLY A 164 -18.18 -14.42 -5.77
C GLY A 164 -18.13 -13.96 -4.32
N GLY A 165 -16.98 -14.15 -3.64
CA GLY A 165 -16.78 -13.82 -2.23
C GLY A 165 -17.05 -15.00 -1.28
N SER A 166 -16.57 -14.88 -0.04
CA SER A 166 -16.63 -15.95 0.97
C SER A 166 -18.06 -16.39 1.35
N ASN A 167 -19.04 -15.52 1.16
CA ASN A 167 -20.46 -15.78 1.49
C ASN A 167 -21.30 -16.18 0.27
N ALA A 168 -20.68 -16.42 -0.89
CA ALA A 168 -21.41 -16.81 -2.09
C ALA A 168 -22.02 -18.21 -1.94
N ALA A 169 -23.33 -18.36 -2.15
CA ALA A 169 -24.02 -19.64 -2.06
C ALA A 169 -23.47 -20.68 -3.06
N GLN A 170 -22.95 -20.22 -4.20
CA GLN A 170 -22.33 -21.03 -5.25
C GLN A 170 -20.98 -20.42 -5.62
N PHE A 171 -20.00 -20.55 -4.71
CA PHE A 171 -18.63 -20.10 -4.98
C PHE A 171 -18.08 -20.72 -6.27
N GLY A 172 -17.47 -19.88 -7.12
CA GLY A 172 -16.90 -20.33 -8.40
C GLY A 172 -17.95 -20.61 -9.48
N SER A 173 -19.21 -20.16 -9.32
CA SER A 173 -20.23 -20.34 -10.35
C SER A 173 -19.81 -19.69 -11.68
N PRO A 174 -20.25 -20.23 -12.84
CA PRO A 174 -19.87 -19.69 -14.15
C PRO A 174 -20.15 -18.21 -14.33
N ILE A 175 -21.20 -17.68 -13.68
CA ILE A 175 -21.54 -16.26 -13.77
C ILE A 175 -20.50 -15.38 -13.08
N TYR A 176 -20.03 -15.75 -11.88
CA TYR A 176 -18.99 -15.00 -11.17
C TYR A 176 -17.67 -15.04 -11.93
N LEU A 177 -17.28 -16.23 -12.42
CA LEU A 177 -16.07 -16.39 -13.21
C LEU A 177 -16.14 -15.61 -14.53
N ALA A 178 -17.28 -15.59 -15.20
CA ALA A 178 -17.49 -14.83 -16.43
C ALA A 178 -17.37 -13.31 -16.17
N ILE A 179 -17.94 -12.80 -15.09
CA ILE A 179 -17.83 -11.39 -14.69
C ILE A 179 -16.37 -11.05 -14.39
N ALA A 180 -15.69 -11.85 -13.57
CA ALA A 180 -14.30 -11.63 -13.23
C ALA A 180 -13.39 -11.68 -14.47
N ALA A 181 -13.62 -12.65 -15.37
CA ALA A 181 -12.88 -12.78 -16.64
C ALA A 181 -13.14 -11.58 -17.57
N LEU A 182 -14.39 -11.10 -17.64
CA LEU A 182 -14.77 -9.92 -18.43
C LEU A 182 -14.05 -8.68 -17.93
N VAL A 183 -14.05 -8.46 -16.60
CA VAL A 183 -13.36 -7.34 -15.97
C VAL A 183 -11.85 -7.41 -16.23
N LEU A 184 -11.22 -8.55 -15.96
CA LEU A 184 -9.79 -8.74 -16.21
C LEU A 184 -9.46 -8.58 -17.69
N GLY A 185 -10.23 -9.22 -18.59
CA GLY A 185 -10.06 -9.13 -20.03
C GLY A 185 -10.19 -7.69 -20.54
N SER A 186 -11.17 -6.93 -20.01
CA SER A 186 -11.34 -5.51 -20.36
C SER A 186 -10.15 -4.64 -19.94
N ILE A 187 -9.57 -4.89 -18.76
CA ILE A 187 -8.33 -4.22 -18.32
C ILE A 187 -7.20 -4.53 -19.32
N LEU A 188 -7.01 -5.79 -19.71
CA LEU A 188 -5.98 -6.21 -20.66
C LEU A 188 -6.20 -5.57 -22.05
N LEU A 189 -7.44 -5.49 -22.52
CA LEU A 189 -7.78 -4.85 -23.79
C LEU A 189 -7.48 -3.34 -23.77
N ILE A 190 -7.79 -2.65 -22.67
CA ILE A 190 -7.43 -1.24 -22.50
C ILE A 190 -5.91 -1.08 -22.56
N HIS A 191 -5.14 -1.93 -21.88
CA HIS A 191 -3.68 -1.89 -21.92
C HIS A 191 -3.12 -2.22 -23.31
N ARG A 192 -3.81 -3.05 -24.11
CA ARG A 192 -3.39 -3.42 -25.48
C ARG A 192 -3.65 -2.32 -26.49
N PHE A 193 -4.81 -1.65 -26.41
CA PHE A 193 -5.29 -0.75 -27.46
C PHE A 193 -5.21 0.73 -27.09
N MET A 194 -5.19 1.06 -25.81
CA MET A 194 -5.11 2.44 -25.33
C MET A 194 -3.72 2.77 -24.81
N ARG A 195 -3.44 4.06 -24.63
CA ARG A 195 -2.15 4.56 -24.13
C ARG A 195 -2.37 5.71 -23.14
N GLY A 196 -1.33 6.00 -22.38
CA GLY A 196 -1.30 7.16 -21.49
C GLY A 196 -2.35 7.09 -20.37
N PHE A 197 -3.09 8.15 -20.18
CA PHE A 197 -4.04 8.31 -19.07
C PHE A 197 -5.08 7.17 -18.98
N TRP A 198 -5.63 6.70 -20.10
CA TRP A 198 -6.65 5.64 -20.13
C TRP A 198 -6.17 4.31 -19.52
N VAL A 199 -4.91 3.98 -19.75
CA VAL A 199 -4.28 2.79 -19.17
C VAL A 199 -4.22 2.92 -17.63
N ASN A 200 -3.85 4.10 -17.14
CA ASN A 200 -3.68 4.32 -15.71
C ASN A 200 -5.00 4.25 -14.93
N ILE A 201 -6.11 4.70 -15.51
CA ILE A 201 -7.45 4.65 -14.88
C ILE A 201 -8.26 3.42 -15.33
N SER A 202 -7.66 2.48 -16.04
CA SER A 202 -8.33 1.30 -16.60
C SER A 202 -9.11 0.50 -15.55
N VAL A 203 -8.53 0.28 -14.38
CA VAL A 203 -9.15 -0.44 -13.27
C VAL A 203 -10.44 0.26 -12.85
N LEU A 204 -10.42 1.58 -12.65
CA LEU A 204 -11.59 2.35 -12.24
C LEU A 204 -12.69 2.31 -13.31
N ILE A 205 -12.33 2.50 -14.58
CA ILE A 205 -13.29 2.44 -15.70
C ILE A 205 -13.98 1.07 -15.73
N VAL A 206 -13.17 0.00 -15.70
CA VAL A 206 -13.72 -1.36 -15.86
C VAL A 206 -14.51 -1.78 -14.62
N MET A 207 -14.10 -1.37 -13.41
CA MET A 207 -14.91 -1.60 -12.20
C MET A 207 -16.26 -0.87 -12.29
N SER A 208 -16.29 0.38 -12.78
CA SER A 208 -17.53 1.13 -12.96
C SER A 208 -18.43 0.49 -13.99
N LEU A 209 -17.89 0.05 -15.14
CA LEU A 209 -18.65 -0.67 -16.16
C LEU A 209 -19.16 -2.02 -15.66
N GLY A 210 -18.32 -2.78 -14.94
CA GLY A 210 -18.70 -4.04 -14.31
C GLY A 210 -19.80 -3.85 -13.27
N TYR A 211 -19.73 -2.78 -12.48
CA TYR A 211 -20.78 -2.41 -11.54
C TYR A 211 -22.13 -2.16 -12.23
N VAL A 212 -22.13 -1.34 -13.32
CA VAL A 212 -23.33 -1.08 -14.12
C VAL A 212 -23.89 -2.38 -14.72
N LEU A 213 -23.03 -3.22 -15.29
CA LEU A 213 -23.43 -4.51 -15.84
C LEU A 213 -24.09 -5.38 -14.77
N CYS A 214 -23.47 -5.50 -13.60
CA CYS A 214 -24.05 -6.26 -12.49
C CYS A 214 -25.36 -5.66 -11.97
N GLY A 215 -25.51 -4.34 -12.02
CA GLY A 215 -26.77 -3.65 -11.73
C GLY A 215 -27.89 -4.03 -12.70
N LEU A 216 -27.58 -4.08 -14.00
CA LEU A 216 -28.55 -4.47 -15.05
C LEU A 216 -29.05 -5.92 -14.92
N ILE A 217 -28.21 -6.81 -14.41
CA ILE A 217 -28.59 -8.23 -14.18
C ILE A 217 -29.09 -8.49 -12.74
N GLY A 218 -29.30 -7.43 -11.93
CA GLY A 218 -29.90 -7.53 -10.60
C GLY A 218 -28.97 -8.09 -9.51
N MET A 219 -27.65 -8.05 -9.71
CA MET A 219 -26.66 -8.53 -8.73
C MET A 219 -26.16 -7.44 -7.76
N VAL A 220 -26.57 -6.19 -7.97
CA VAL A 220 -26.21 -5.08 -7.08
C VAL A 220 -27.33 -4.85 -6.09
N ASP A 221 -27.01 -4.93 -4.82
CA ASP A 221 -27.94 -4.63 -3.74
C ASP A 221 -27.66 -3.21 -3.21
N LEU A 222 -28.63 -2.32 -3.38
CA LEU A 222 -28.62 -0.94 -2.94
C LEU A 222 -29.49 -0.71 -1.70
N SER A 223 -29.93 -1.78 -1.03
CA SER A 223 -30.65 -1.67 0.24
C SER A 223 -29.78 -0.89 1.25
N GLY A 224 -30.37 0.09 1.94
CA GLY A 224 -29.65 0.99 2.84
C GLY A 224 -29.05 2.24 2.19
N MET A 225 -28.87 2.30 0.86
CA MET A 225 -28.33 3.50 0.20
C MET A 225 -29.23 4.75 0.38
N ALA A 226 -30.55 4.55 0.42
CA ALA A 226 -31.48 5.65 0.60
C ALA A 226 -31.33 6.30 1.98
N GLU A 227 -31.03 5.49 2.99
CA GLU A 227 -30.85 5.90 4.39
C GLU A 227 -29.49 6.55 4.66
N ALA A 228 -28.49 6.25 3.84
CA ALA A 228 -27.18 6.86 3.97
C ALA A 228 -27.26 8.39 3.79
N PRO A 229 -26.65 9.19 4.67
CA PRO A 229 -26.64 10.63 4.56
C PRO A 229 -25.85 11.09 3.33
N TRP A 230 -26.17 12.28 2.80
CA TRP A 230 -25.40 12.89 1.72
C TRP A 230 -24.04 13.40 2.20
N LEU A 231 -24.01 13.94 3.43
CA LEU A 231 -22.82 14.48 4.05
C LEU A 231 -22.68 13.92 5.46
N GLN A 232 -21.50 13.46 5.80
CA GLN A 232 -21.17 12.99 7.14
C GLN A 232 -19.68 13.25 7.42
N ILE A 233 -19.39 13.72 8.61
CA ILE A 233 -18.01 13.88 9.07
C ILE A 233 -17.56 12.54 9.66
N VAL A 234 -16.35 12.10 9.30
CA VAL A 234 -15.73 10.93 9.89
C VAL A 234 -15.40 11.23 11.35
N THR A 235 -16.01 10.47 12.24
CA THR A 235 -15.77 10.59 13.68
C THR A 235 -14.62 9.68 14.11
N PRO A 236 -13.66 10.16 14.91
CA PRO A 236 -12.63 9.31 15.48
C PRO A 236 -13.27 8.28 16.44
N LEU A 237 -12.61 7.13 16.60
CA LEU A 237 -13.00 6.05 17.53
C LEU A 237 -14.42 5.49 17.30
N HIS A 238 -14.91 5.54 16.07
CA HIS A 238 -16.26 5.09 15.70
C HIS A 238 -16.52 3.61 16.06
N PHE A 239 -15.52 2.75 15.87
CA PHE A 239 -15.58 1.32 16.20
C PHE A 239 -15.15 1.01 17.65
N GLY A 240 -15.08 2.02 18.51
CA GLY A 240 -14.69 1.90 19.90
C GLY A 240 -13.21 2.19 20.14
N MET A 241 -12.78 1.99 21.39
CA MET A 241 -11.40 2.29 21.81
C MET A 241 -10.42 1.28 21.22
N PRO A 242 -9.28 1.74 20.70
CA PRO A 242 -8.21 0.87 20.22
C PRO A 242 -7.67 -0.04 21.32
N GLN A 243 -7.43 -1.31 21.00
CA GLN A 243 -6.87 -2.29 21.91
C GLN A 243 -5.41 -2.57 21.53
N PHE A 244 -4.55 -2.63 22.54
CA PHE A 244 -3.12 -2.80 22.34
C PHE A 244 -2.67 -4.22 22.72
N HIS A 245 -2.39 -5.04 21.69
CA HIS A 245 -1.89 -6.40 21.86
C HIS A 245 -0.46 -6.48 21.33
N LEU A 246 0.45 -7.05 22.12
CA LEU A 246 1.89 -7.04 21.80
C LEU A 246 2.20 -7.70 20.45
N ALA A 247 1.63 -8.84 20.14
CA ALA A 247 1.91 -9.57 18.91
C ALA A 247 1.42 -8.84 17.65
N PRO A 248 0.18 -8.30 17.55
CA PRO A 248 -0.24 -7.36 16.53
C PRO A 248 0.68 -6.14 16.37
N ILE A 249 1.10 -5.52 17.49
CA ILE A 249 2.00 -4.37 17.45
C ILE A 249 3.35 -4.73 16.82
N LEU A 250 3.96 -5.84 17.22
CA LEU A 250 5.26 -6.27 16.66
C LEU A 250 5.15 -6.56 15.16
N SER A 251 4.08 -7.24 14.72
CA SER A 251 3.82 -7.48 13.31
C SER A 251 3.69 -6.17 12.53
N MET A 252 2.92 -5.21 13.04
CA MET A 252 2.72 -3.93 12.36
C MET A 252 3.95 -3.03 12.42
N CYS A 253 4.80 -3.12 13.46
CA CYS A 253 6.11 -2.46 13.48
C CYS A 253 7.02 -2.97 12.36
N LEU A 254 7.05 -4.28 12.10
CA LEU A 254 7.77 -4.84 10.97
C LEU A 254 7.21 -4.31 9.63
N VAL A 255 5.89 -4.26 9.50
CA VAL A 255 5.22 -3.71 8.30
C VAL A 255 5.60 -2.24 8.07
N VAL A 256 5.68 -1.40 9.11
CA VAL A 256 6.10 0.00 8.98
C VAL A 256 7.53 0.12 8.47
N VAL A 257 8.45 -0.77 8.88
CA VAL A 257 9.81 -0.80 8.32
C VAL A 257 9.76 -1.12 6.81
N ILE A 258 8.93 -2.07 6.38
CA ILE A 258 8.75 -2.41 4.96
C ILE A 258 8.19 -1.21 4.19
N ILE A 259 7.15 -0.55 4.72
CA ILE A 259 6.57 0.67 4.16
C ILE A 259 7.64 1.75 3.97
N PHE A 260 8.51 1.94 4.94
CA PHE A 260 9.57 2.95 4.85
C PHE A 260 10.58 2.64 3.76
N VAL A 261 10.92 1.37 3.55
CA VAL A 261 11.79 0.95 2.44
C VAL A 261 11.12 1.21 1.10
N GLU A 262 9.84 0.83 0.97
CA GLU A 262 9.03 1.06 -0.22
C GLU A 262 8.92 2.56 -0.53
N SER A 263 8.52 3.38 0.45
CA SER A 263 8.40 4.83 0.30
C SER A 263 9.75 5.50 -0.03
N THR A 264 10.86 5.00 0.53
CA THR A 264 12.20 5.48 0.19
C THR A 264 12.49 5.29 -1.29
N GLY A 265 12.22 4.10 -1.83
CA GLY A 265 12.36 3.82 -3.27
C GLY A 265 11.51 4.76 -4.13
N MET A 266 10.28 5.02 -3.72
CA MET A 266 9.36 5.93 -4.40
C MET A 266 9.86 7.38 -4.37
N PHE A 267 10.35 7.87 -3.24
CA PHE A 267 10.90 9.22 -3.12
C PHE A 267 12.13 9.42 -4.00
N LEU A 268 13.03 8.43 -4.04
CA LEU A 268 14.20 8.45 -4.91
C LEU A 268 13.81 8.44 -6.40
N ALA A 269 12.82 7.62 -6.78
CA ALA A 269 12.31 7.59 -8.14
C ALA A 269 11.69 8.93 -8.53
N LEU A 270 10.88 9.52 -7.64
CA LEU A 270 10.27 10.83 -7.86
C LEU A 270 11.31 11.94 -7.93
N GLY A 271 12.38 11.86 -7.13
CA GLY A 271 13.54 12.76 -7.20
C GLY A 271 14.17 12.77 -8.59
N LYS A 272 14.40 11.58 -9.18
CA LYS A 272 14.93 11.45 -10.55
C LYS A 272 13.96 12.06 -11.60
N ILE A 273 12.64 11.85 -11.45
CA ILE A 273 11.63 12.37 -12.38
C ILE A 273 11.53 13.89 -12.29
N THR A 274 11.58 14.44 -11.07
CA THR A 274 11.45 15.89 -10.84
C THR A 274 12.77 16.65 -11.01
N GLY A 275 13.90 15.94 -11.12
CA GLY A 275 15.24 16.55 -11.17
C GLY A 275 15.70 17.10 -9.83
N GLN A 276 15.10 16.65 -8.73
CA GLN A 276 15.44 17.08 -7.36
C GLN A 276 16.21 15.99 -6.63
N GLU A 277 17.35 16.31 -6.08
CA GLU A 277 18.12 15.40 -5.23
C GLU A 277 17.39 15.19 -3.90
N VAL A 278 17.10 13.92 -3.56
CA VAL A 278 16.46 13.55 -2.30
C VAL A 278 17.51 13.43 -1.21
N THR A 279 17.62 14.47 -0.39
CA THR A 279 18.56 14.49 0.74
C THR A 279 18.08 13.59 1.90
N PRO A 280 18.99 13.13 2.80
CA PRO A 280 18.60 12.38 4.00
C PRO A 280 17.59 13.13 4.88
N HIS A 281 17.67 14.48 4.91
CA HIS A 281 16.73 15.32 5.63
C HIS A 281 15.32 15.27 5.00
N MET A 282 15.23 15.35 3.67
CA MET A 282 13.94 15.23 2.95
C MET A 282 13.35 13.84 3.15
N LEU A 283 14.17 12.79 3.04
CA LEU A 283 13.76 11.41 3.27
C LEU A 283 13.15 11.24 4.68
N ARG A 284 13.86 11.69 5.72
CA ARG A 284 13.36 11.68 7.09
C ARG A 284 12.00 12.36 7.20
N ARG A 285 11.80 13.54 6.60
CA ARG A 285 10.55 14.29 6.64
C ARG A 285 9.41 13.55 5.95
N GLY A 286 9.70 12.90 4.80
CA GLY A 286 8.72 12.08 4.09
C GLY A 286 8.28 10.88 4.92
N LEU A 287 9.22 10.14 5.49
CA LEU A 287 8.93 8.97 6.32
C LEU A 287 8.24 9.34 7.65
N LEU A 288 8.56 10.50 8.23
CA LEU A 288 7.82 11.03 9.38
C LEU A 288 6.36 11.32 9.03
N CYS A 289 6.08 11.72 7.79
CA CYS A 289 4.69 11.91 7.34
C CYS A 289 3.96 10.58 7.18
N ASP A 290 4.58 9.55 6.61
CA ASP A 290 4.01 8.21 6.48
C ASP A 290 3.69 7.61 7.87
N ALA A 291 4.63 7.73 8.82
CA ALA A 291 4.44 7.28 10.19
C ALA A 291 3.35 8.06 10.93
N GLY A 292 3.36 9.39 10.80
CA GLY A 292 2.35 10.27 11.40
C GLY A 292 0.96 10.00 10.84
N ALA A 293 0.84 9.82 9.52
CA ALA A 293 -0.43 9.43 8.90
C ALA A 293 -0.93 8.09 9.46
N SER A 294 -0.05 7.10 9.59
CA SER A 294 -0.38 5.80 10.18
C SER A 294 -0.78 5.93 11.67
N PHE A 295 -0.09 6.77 12.45
CA PHE A 295 -0.44 7.03 13.84
C PHE A 295 -1.85 7.60 13.98
N PHE A 296 -2.19 8.64 13.21
CA PHE A 296 -3.52 9.24 13.22
C PHE A 296 -4.58 8.33 12.61
N ALA A 297 -4.22 7.51 11.63
CA ALA A 297 -5.12 6.56 10.98
C ALA A 297 -5.83 5.65 11.97
N GLY A 298 -5.14 5.09 12.95
CA GLY A 298 -5.76 4.22 13.94
C GLY A 298 -6.81 4.92 14.80
N PHE A 299 -6.66 6.23 15.09
CA PHE A 299 -7.69 7.00 15.80
C PHE A 299 -8.90 7.31 14.90
N PHE A 300 -8.68 7.47 13.59
CA PHE A 300 -9.74 7.73 12.62
C PHE A 300 -10.29 6.44 11.99
N ASN A 301 -10.05 5.28 12.62
CA ASN A 301 -10.60 3.99 12.20
C ASN A 301 -10.19 3.59 10.78
N THR A 302 -8.95 3.86 10.42
CA THR A 302 -8.35 3.42 9.17
C THR A 302 -6.98 2.78 9.41
N PHE A 303 -6.22 2.54 8.37
CA PHE A 303 -5.11 1.61 8.33
C PHE A 303 -3.77 2.34 8.15
N THR A 304 -2.65 1.61 8.19
CA THR A 304 -1.34 2.20 7.90
C THR A 304 -1.30 2.81 6.52
N HIS A 305 -0.75 4.01 6.43
CA HIS A 305 -0.62 4.77 5.18
C HIS A 305 0.81 4.72 4.65
N SER A 306 0.92 4.76 3.33
CA SER A 306 2.19 4.88 2.60
C SER A 306 2.06 5.77 1.39
N SER A 307 3.19 6.14 0.80
CA SER A 307 3.24 6.81 -0.49
C SER A 307 2.78 5.88 -1.61
N PHE A 308 2.01 6.39 -2.60
CA PHE A 308 1.42 5.59 -3.68
C PHE A 308 2.29 5.60 -4.94
N ALA A 309 2.80 4.42 -5.32
CA ALA A 309 3.70 4.25 -6.47
C ALA A 309 3.03 4.60 -7.81
N GLN A 310 1.75 4.27 -7.97
CA GLN A 310 1.00 4.51 -9.21
C GLN A 310 1.00 5.99 -9.62
N ASN A 311 0.90 6.88 -8.64
CA ASN A 311 0.86 8.32 -8.88
C ASN A 311 2.21 8.90 -9.34
N ILE A 312 3.33 8.24 -9.03
CA ILE A 312 4.66 8.59 -9.55
C ILE A 312 4.71 8.40 -11.07
N GLY A 313 4.13 7.31 -11.57
CA GLY A 313 3.99 7.05 -13.01
C GLY A 313 3.19 8.14 -13.71
N LEU A 314 2.14 8.68 -13.08
CA LEU A 314 1.35 9.79 -13.62
C LEU A 314 2.17 11.08 -13.73
N VAL A 315 2.98 11.41 -12.71
CA VAL A 315 3.91 12.57 -12.75
C VAL A 315 4.88 12.44 -13.92
N GLN A 316 5.43 11.25 -14.15
CA GLN A 316 6.33 10.99 -15.27
C GLN A 316 5.62 11.15 -16.62
N MET A 317 4.40 10.62 -16.75
CA MET A 317 3.64 10.60 -18.00
C MET A 317 3.12 11.99 -18.39
N THR A 318 2.58 12.73 -17.42
CA THR A 318 2.00 14.06 -17.65
C THR A 318 3.06 15.16 -17.77
N GLY A 319 4.27 14.90 -17.25
CA GLY A 319 5.31 15.91 -17.11
C GLY A 319 4.97 17.02 -16.08
N VAL A 320 3.83 16.93 -15.39
CA VAL A 320 3.42 17.89 -14.36
C VAL A 320 4.10 17.52 -13.05
N ARG A 321 5.15 18.25 -12.72
CA ARG A 321 6.03 17.97 -11.56
C ARG A 321 5.71 18.83 -10.34
N CYS A 322 4.67 19.65 -10.39
CA CYS A 322 4.36 20.58 -9.31
C CYS A 322 3.54 19.93 -8.20
N ARG A 323 3.98 20.12 -6.97
CA ARG A 323 3.31 19.61 -5.75
C ARG A 323 1.91 20.20 -5.51
N SER A 324 1.60 21.35 -6.12
CA SER A 324 0.26 21.96 -6.00
C SER A 324 -0.86 21.06 -6.51
N VAL A 325 -0.55 20.18 -7.50
CA VAL A 325 -1.51 19.22 -8.04
C VAL A 325 -1.91 18.18 -6.98
N THR A 326 -0.94 17.62 -6.25
CA THR A 326 -1.21 16.64 -5.20
C THR A 326 -1.84 17.28 -3.96
N ILE A 327 -1.57 18.57 -3.70
CA ILE A 327 -2.29 19.34 -2.66
C ILE A 327 -3.77 19.44 -3.01
N VAL A 328 -4.09 19.80 -4.26
CA VAL A 328 -5.49 19.85 -4.75
C VAL A 328 -6.11 18.45 -4.74
N ALA A 329 -5.37 17.43 -5.18
CA ALA A 329 -5.83 16.04 -5.12
C ALA A 329 -6.15 15.60 -3.68
N GLY A 330 -5.31 15.93 -2.71
CA GLY A 330 -5.57 15.67 -1.28
C GLY A 330 -6.82 16.39 -0.78
N GLY A 331 -7.03 17.64 -1.21
CA GLY A 331 -8.27 18.39 -0.94
C GLY A 331 -9.51 17.70 -1.53
N LEU A 332 -9.42 17.18 -2.75
CA LEU A 332 -10.51 16.42 -3.38
C LEU A 332 -10.81 15.12 -2.61
N LEU A 333 -9.78 14.39 -2.11
CA LEU A 333 -9.98 13.21 -1.26
C LEU A 333 -10.71 13.55 0.04
N ILE A 334 -10.36 14.68 0.68
CA ILE A 334 -11.06 15.15 1.89
C ILE A 334 -12.52 15.46 1.56
N VAL A 335 -12.82 16.09 0.43
CA VAL A 335 -14.20 16.33 0.00
C VAL A 335 -14.94 15.01 -0.26
N LEU A 336 -14.31 14.05 -0.93
CA LEU A 336 -14.90 12.72 -1.18
C LEU A 336 -15.18 11.97 0.12
N SER A 337 -14.34 12.12 1.14
CA SER A 337 -14.53 11.47 2.45
C SER A 337 -15.79 11.95 3.19
N LEU A 338 -16.36 13.07 2.79
CA LEU A 338 -17.60 13.61 3.36
C LEU A 338 -18.86 13.06 2.70
N LEU A 339 -18.72 12.17 1.69
CA LEU A 339 -19.82 11.65 0.87
C LEU A 339 -20.10 10.17 1.14
N PRO A 340 -20.85 9.80 2.21
CA PRO A 340 -21.14 8.39 2.53
C PRO A 340 -21.84 7.65 1.40
N LYS A 341 -22.72 8.28 0.65
CA LYS A 341 -23.40 7.67 -0.50
C LYS A 341 -22.41 7.22 -1.57
N ALA A 342 -21.35 7.97 -1.83
CA ALA A 342 -20.31 7.58 -2.78
C ALA A 342 -19.53 6.36 -2.27
N ALA A 343 -19.17 6.35 -0.98
CA ALA A 343 -18.49 5.21 -0.36
C ALA A 343 -19.39 3.97 -0.30
N PHE A 344 -20.70 4.14 -0.06
CA PHE A 344 -21.67 3.05 -0.09
C PHE A 344 -21.80 2.41 -1.47
N LEU A 345 -21.82 3.21 -2.55
CA LEU A 345 -21.77 2.69 -3.92
C LEU A 345 -20.56 1.81 -4.16
N VAL A 346 -19.40 2.24 -3.65
CA VAL A 346 -18.16 1.46 -3.73
C VAL A 346 -18.24 0.18 -2.91
N ALA A 347 -18.76 0.25 -1.69
CA ALA A 347 -18.94 -0.93 -0.82
C ALA A 347 -19.96 -1.92 -1.38
N SER A 348 -20.86 -1.49 -2.28
CA SER A 348 -21.85 -2.34 -2.94
C SER A 348 -21.36 -2.97 -4.24
N ILE A 349 -20.09 -2.77 -4.64
CA ILE A 349 -19.52 -3.41 -5.83
C ILE A 349 -19.50 -4.94 -5.63
N PRO A 350 -20.10 -5.72 -6.56
CA PRO A 350 -20.09 -7.17 -6.45
C PRO A 350 -18.68 -7.75 -6.40
N ALA A 351 -18.49 -8.76 -5.53
CA ALA A 351 -17.17 -9.36 -5.31
C ALA A 351 -16.50 -9.84 -6.61
N ALA A 352 -17.27 -10.42 -7.55
CA ALA A 352 -16.72 -10.89 -8.83
C ALA A 352 -16.08 -9.75 -9.67
N VAL A 353 -16.65 -8.55 -9.63
CA VAL A 353 -16.08 -7.36 -10.28
C VAL A 353 -14.77 -6.96 -9.60
N LEU A 354 -14.78 -6.92 -8.25
CA LEU A 354 -13.58 -6.64 -7.46
C LEU A 354 -12.49 -7.69 -7.72
N GLY A 355 -12.86 -8.96 -7.85
CA GLY A 355 -11.93 -10.07 -8.07
C GLY A 355 -11.18 -9.97 -9.40
N GLY A 356 -11.87 -9.67 -10.50
CA GLY A 356 -11.24 -9.45 -11.79
C GLY A 356 -10.24 -8.29 -11.78
N ALA A 357 -10.60 -7.18 -11.11
CA ALA A 357 -9.72 -6.02 -10.93
C ALA A 357 -8.54 -6.34 -9.99
N ALA A 358 -8.79 -7.05 -8.89
CA ALA A 358 -7.77 -7.39 -7.90
C ALA A 358 -6.68 -8.31 -8.46
N ILE A 359 -7.02 -9.27 -9.32
CA ILE A 359 -6.04 -10.12 -10.03
C ILE A 359 -5.05 -9.24 -10.78
N ALA A 360 -5.53 -8.24 -11.54
CA ALA A 360 -4.65 -7.32 -12.25
C ALA A 360 -3.83 -6.45 -11.29
N MET A 361 -4.46 -5.86 -10.25
CA MET A 361 -3.79 -4.95 -9.32
C MET A 361 -2.70 -5.67 -8.51
N PHE A 362 -3.00 -6.81 -7.90
CA PHE A 362 -2.02 -7.55 -7.09
C PHE A 362 -0.93 -8.18 -7.95
N GLY A 363 -1.28 -8.61 -9.17
CA GLY A 363 -0.30 -9.01 -10.18
C GLY A 363 0.68 -7.88 -10.54
N MET A 364 0.20 -6.65 -10.66
CA MET A 364 1.03 -5.47 -10.91
C MET A 364 1.96 -5.14 -9.72
N VAL A 365 1.51 -5.35 -8.48
CA VAL A 365 2.37 -5.22 -7.29
C VAL A 365 3.50 -6.25 -7.35
N ALA A 366 3.18 -7.53 -7.63
CA ALA A 366 4.19 -8.58 -7.76
C ALA A 366 5.17 -8.27 -8.90
N ALA A 367 4.68 -7.81 -10.06
CA ALA A 367 5.51 -7.42 -11.20
C ALA A 367 6.45 -6.23 -10.87
N THR A 368 6.01 -5.30 -10.03
CA THR A 368 6.86 -4.20 -9.54
C THR A 368 8.02 -4.73 -8.71
N GLY A 369 7.77 -5.71 -7.82
CA GLY A 369 8.81 -6.39 -7.07
C GLY A 369 9.82 -7.09 -7.98
N ILE A 370 9.34 -7.81 -9.00
CA ILE A 370 10.19 -8.48 -10.01
C ILE A 370 11.04 -7.44 -10.77
N LYS A 371 10.48 -6.29 -11.11
CA LYS A 371 11.24 -5.22 -11.76
C LYS A 371 12.38 -4.70 -10.88
N ILE A 372 12.15 -4.55 -9.58
CA ILE A 372 13.20 -4.15 -8.62
C ILE A 372 14.28 -5.24 -8.51
N LEU A 373 13.89 -6.53 -8.56
CA LEU A 373 14.84 -7.63 -8.55
C LEU A 373 15.80 -7.60 -9.74
N GLN A 374 15.43 -7.02 -10.88
CA GLN A 374 16.33 -6.87 -12.03
C GLN A 374 17.52 -5.93 -11.75
N GLU A 375 17.45 -5.08 -10.72
CA GLU A 375 18.56 -4.22 -10.29
C GLU A 375 19.55 -4.98 -9.38
N ALA A 376 19.22 -6.21 -8.97
CA ALA A 376 20.05 -7.04 -8.12
C ALA A 376 20.81 -8.10 -8.95
N ASP A 377 21.96 -8.54 -8.44
CA ASP A 377 22.70 -9.66 -9.03
C ASP A 377 22.00 -11.01 -8.73
N ILE A 378 20.97 -11.30 -9.54
CA ILE A 378 20.23 -12.59 -9.46
C ILE A 378 21.04 -13.74 -10.06
N ALA A 379 22.11 -13.49 -10.80
CA ALA A 379 22.97 -14.56 -11.35
C ALA A 379 23.72 -15.31 -10.24
N ASP A 380 24.00 -14.67 -9.11
CA ASP A 380 24.60 -15.34 -7.95
C ASP A 380 23.61 -16.38 -7.36
N ARG A 381 24.07 -17.63 -7.23
CA ARG A 381 23.28 -18.75 -6.71
C ARG A 381 22.76 -18.53 -5.29
N ARG A 382 23.49 -17.80 -4.44
CA ARG A 382 23.06 -17.46 -3.07
C ARG A 382 21.90 -16.48 -3.09
N ASN A 383 21.94 -15.51 -3.99
CA ASN A 383 20.87 -14.54 -4.19
C ASN A 383 19.62 -15.20 -4.76
N GLN A 384 19.77 -16.17 -5.71
CA GLN A 384 18.64 -16.98 -6.19
C GLN A 384 18.01 -17.77 -5.04
N LEU A 385 18.81 -18.40 -4.18
CA LEU A 385 18.30 -19.14 -3.04
C LEU A 385 17.59 -18.24 -2.03
N LEU A 386 18.11 -17.02 -1.79
CA LEU A 386 17.46 -16.01 -0.95
C LEU A 386 16.06 -15.70 -1.48
N VAL A 387 15.94 -15.37 -2.76
CA VAL A 387 14.64 -15.05 -3.39
C VAL A 387 13.69 -16.24 -3.29
N ALA A 388 14.14 -17.42 -3.68
CA ALA A 388 13.33 -18.63 -3.73
C ALA A 388 12.81 -19.02 -2.34
N VAL A 389 13.68 -19.07 -1.33
CA VAL A 389 13.31 -19.45 0.04
C VAL A 389 12.41 -18.40 0.66
N SER A 390 12.70 -17.11 0.47
CA SER A 390 11.90 -16.03 1.08
C SER A 390 10.50 -15.96 0.50
N ILE A 391 10.34 -16.10 -0.82
CA ILE A 391 9.01 -16.19 -1.45
C ILE A 391 8.30 -17.48 -0.96
N GLY A 392 9.00 -18.61 -0.93
CA GLY A 392 8.45 -19.85 -0.43
C GLY A 392 7.93 -19.74 1.00
N MET A 393 8.71 -19.17 1.92
CA MET A 393 8.31 -18.92 3.30
C MET A 393 7.07 -18.00 3.38
N GLY A 394 7.01 -16.98 2.52
CA GLY A 394 5.84 -16.09 2.43
C GLY A 394 4.59 -16.78 1.91
N LEU A 395 4.72 -17.80 1.06
CA LEU A 395 3.59 -18.52 0.51
C LEU A 395 3.03 -19.61 1.43
N ILE A 396 3.80 -20.09 2.41
CA ILE A 396 3.33 -21.14 3.35
C ILE A 396 2.00 -20.78 3.99
N PRO A 397 1.85 -19.65 4.69
CA PRO A 397 0.57 -19.29 5.33
C PRO A 397 -0.53 -18.97 4.33
N VAL A 398 -0.18 -18.66 3.09
CA VAL A 398 -1.12 -18.39 2.00
C VAL A 398 -1.74 -19.69 1.48
N VAL A 399 -0.92 -20.73 1.32
CA VAL A 399 -1.33 -22.05 0.78
C VAL A 399 -1.95 -22.93 1.86
N ARG A 400 -1.39 -22.87 3.07
CA ARG A 400 -1.80 -23.69 4.22
C ARG A 400 -1.76 -22.86 5.50
N PRO A 401 -2.84 -22.11 5.79
CA PRO A 401 -2.89 -21.28 7.00
C PRO A 401 -2.67 -22.04 8.30
N GLU A 402 -3.11 -23.31 8.35
CA GLU A 402 -2.96 -24.18 9.50
C GLU A 402 -1.54 -24.75 9.71
N PHE A 403 -0.59 -24.50 8.79
CA PHE A 403 0.78 -25.04 8.88
C PHE A 403 1.46 -24.66 10.20
N PHE A 404 1.17 -23.47 10.71
CA PHE A 404 1.72 -22.96 11.97
C PHE A 404 0.75 -23.06 13.15
N ALA A 405 -0.35 -23.81 13.05
CA ALA A 405 -1.41 -23.85 14.06
C ALA A 405 -0.93 -24.34 15.46
N HIS A 406 0.15 -25.11 15.51
CA HIS A 406 0.72 -25.61 16.76
C HIS A 406 1.76 -24.67 17.40
N LEU A 407 2.05 -23.53 16.77
CA LEU A 407 2.93 -22.54 17.36
C LEU A 407 2.18 -21.68 18.40
N PRO A 408 2.89 -21.08 19.36
CA PRO A 408 2.27 -20.19 20.35
C PRO A 408 1.48 -19.07 19.67
N LEU A 409 0.30 -18.75 20.21
CA LEU A 409 -0.61 -17.74 19.64
C LEU A 409 0.03 -16.34 19.46
N TRP A 410 1.01 -15.99 20.27
CA TRP A 410 1.71 -14.71 20.13
C TRP A 410 2.55 -14.61 18.84
N MET A 411 2.91 -15.74 18.22
CA MET A 411 3.58 -15.78 16.92
C MET A 411 2.61 -15.63 15.75
N SER A 412 1.33 -15.85 15.96
CA SER A 412 0.30 -15.92 14.93
C SER A 412 0.27 -14.69 13.99
N PRO A 413 0.37 -13.42 14.46
CA PRO A 413 0.39 -12.27 13.56
C PRO A 413 1.58 -12.23 12.59
N ILE A 414 2.66 -12.91 12.93
CA ILE A 414 3.84 -13.04 12.07
C ILE A 414 3.71 -14.27 11.16
N THR A 415 3.40 -15.43 11.74
CA THR A 415 3.39 -16.72 11.03
C THR A 415 2.21 -16.86 10.07
N HIS A 416 1.10 -16.18 10.31
CA HIS A 416 -0.03 -16.13 9.37
C HIS A 416 0.05 -14.96 8.37
N SER A 417 1.08 -14.11 8.49
CA SER A 417 1.36 -13.06 7.50
C SER A 417 2.44 -13.51 6.53
N GLY A 418 2.06 -13.79 5.28
CA GLY A 418 3.01 -14.14 4.23
C GLY A 418 4.08 -13.07 4.02
N ILE A 419 3.70 -11.79 4.18
CA ILE A 419 4.60 -10.66 4.02
C ILE A 419 5.64 -10.63 5.14
N ALA A 420 5.22 -10.83 6.40
CA ALA A 420 6.13 -10.86 7.54
C ALA A 420 7.11 -12.04 7.43
N MET A 421 6.62 -13.23 7.06
CA MET A 421 7.46 -14.43 6.86
C MET A 421 8.47 -14.23 5.74
N ALA A 422 8.06 -13.71 4.57
CA ALA A 422 8.96 -13.41 3.46
C ALA A 422 10.02 -12.38 3.85
N THR A 423 9.63 -11.32 4.57
CA THR A 423 10.54 -10.24 4.98
C THR A 423 11.58 -10.73 5.97
N LEU A 424 11.16 -11.43 7.02
CA LEU A 424 12.10 -11.99 8.01
C LEU A 424 13.07 -12.96 7.36
N SER A 425 12.56 -13.82 6.46
CA SER A 425 13.39 -14.77 5.73
C SER A 425 14.41 -14.06 4.84
N ALA A 426 13.96 -13.05 4.05
CA ALA A 426 14.84 -12.29 3.16
C ALA A 426 15.92 -11.52 3.92
N LEU A 427 15.56 -10.88 5.05
CA LEU A 427 16.53 -10.17 5.89
C LEU A 427 17.54 -11.11 6.53
N THR A 428 17.08 -12.26 7.07
CA THR A 428 17.96 -13.25 7.69
C THR A 428 18.93 -13.83 6.68
N LEU A 429 18.44 -14.21 5.49
CA LEU A 429 19.28 -14.78 4.44
C LEU A 429 20.24 -13.73 3.85
N ASN A 430 19.81 -12.48 3.71
CA ASN A 430 20.68 -11.40 3.27
C ASN A 430 21.79 -11.11 4.28
N LEU A 431 21.46 -11.13 5.57
CA LEU A 431 22.46 -11.00 6.63
C LEU A 431 23.48 -12.15 6.55
N LEU A 432 22.99 -13.39 6.42
CA LEU A 432 23.83 -14.59 6.39
C LEU A 432 24.73 -14.62 5.14
N PHE A 433 24.17 -14.40 3.94
CA PHE A 433 24.90 -14.62 2.69
C PHE A 433 25.70 -13.41 2.22
N ASN A 434 25.16 -12.19 2.41
CA ASN A 434 25.73 -10.99 1.81
C ASN A 434 26.48 -10.11 2.83
N ILE A 435 26.00 -10.00 4.07
CA ILE A 435 26.63 -9.14 5.07
C ILE A 435 27.72 -9.92 5.83
N LEU A 436 27.41 -11.07 6.41
CA LEU A 436 28.39 -11.88 7.14
C LEU A 436 29.31 -12.66 6.19
N GLY A 437 28.76 -13.27 5.15
CA GLY A 437 29.55 -14.02 4.14
C GLY A 437 30.35 -13.14 3.18
N GLY A 438 30.06 -11.84 3.08
CA GLY A 438 30.81 -10.89 2.26
C GLY A 438 32.21 -10.61 2.81
N HIS A 439 32.39 -10.65 4.13
CA HIS A 439 33.70 -10.52 4.75
C HIS A 439 34.59 -11.74 4.50
N GLU A 440 34.03 -12.94 4.42
CA GLU A 440 34.79 -14.16 4.07
C GLU A 440 35.27 -14.11 2.62
N ARG A 441 34.43 -13.69 1.66
CA ARG A 441 34.82 -13.50 0.25
C ARG A 441 35.91 -12.45 0.05
N ALA A 442 35.82 -11.32 0.76
CA ALA A 442 36.87 -10.29 0.70
C ALA A 442 38.21 -10.84 1.23
N ALA A 443 38.17 -11.63 2.31
CA ALA A 443 39.35 -12.27 2.86
C ALA A 443 39.90 -13.38 1.95
N GLU A 444 39.03 -14.15 1.29
CA GLU A 444 39.42 -15.21 0.34
C GLU A 444 40.00 -14.62 -0.95
N ASN A 445 39.39 -13.59 -1.53
CA ASN A 445 39.91 -12.85 -2.68
C ASN A 445 41.25 -12.16 -2.36
N ALA A 446 41.43 -11.61 -1.15
CA ALA A 446 42.69 -11.05 -0.71
C ALA A 446 43.79 -12.11 -0.59
N ARG A 447 43.44 -13.33 -0.11
CA ARG A 447 44.38 -14.47 -0.05
C ARG A 447 44.80 -14.95 -1.43
N HIS A 448 43.88 -15.03 -2.39
CA HIS A 448 44.19 -15.40 -3.78
C HIS A 448 44.98 -14.34 -4.52
N ALA A 449 44.71 -13.05 -4.23
CA ALA A 449 45.51 -11.95 -4.82
C ALA A 449 46.96 -11.89 -4.32
N HIS A 450 47.28 -12.48 -3.16
CA HIS A 450 48.64 -12.60 -2.62
C HIS A 450 49.37 -13.88 -3.09
N GLN A 451 48.73 -14.75 -3.85
CA GLN A 451 49.31 -15.99 -4.38
C GLN A 451 49.72 -15.88 -5.88
N HIS A 452 49.48 -14.76 -6.50
CA HIS A 452 49.95 -14.37 -7.84
C HIS A 452 50.81 -13.11 -7.76
#